data_de0f1bfeff4813d7c3cfa11b7efbf403
#
_entry.id   de0f1bfeff4813d7c3cfa11b7efbf403
#
_cell.length_a   1.000
_cell.length_b   1.000
_cell.length_c   1.000
_cell.angle_alpha   90.00
_cell.angle_beta   90.00
_cell.angle_gamma   90.00
#
_symmetry.space_group_name_H-M   'P 1'
#
loop_
_entity.id
_entity.type
_entity.pdbx_description
1 polymer ?
#
loop_
_entity_poly.entity_id
_entity_poly.type
_entity_poly.pdbx_seq_one_letter_code
_entity_poly.pdbx_strand_id
1 'polypeptide(L)'
;MMSKKGIKIKQFDITDCGAACLASVCAYYGLQFPIARIRQYAFTDQKGTNILGLIEAANKLGLSAKGVRAKFEALYIVPKPVIAHVIVHEQLQHFVVIYKVEKKKEYIEYMDPGDGRMHRVTNQEFEKMWTGVLVLLEPEETFKTGNMKTGMTKKFFSLLAPHKSVMLQAVFGALIYSILGLSTSIYVGKITDYVLVDKNIIYSISWEWIMLVILLLRTFIGAMKSILALKTGQRIDAALILGYYKHLLTLPQQFFDTMRVGEIISRVNDAVENP
;
A
#
# COMPACT_ATOMS: atom_id res chain seq x y z
N MET A 1 -25.08 -7.06 22.89
CA MET A 1 -24.61 -6.72 21.54
C MET A 1 -23.32 -5.93 21.69
N MET A 2 -22.16 -6.55 21.46
CA MET A 2 -20.86 -5.85 21.59
C MET A 2 -20.80 -4.75 20.52
N SER A 3 -20.62 -3.50 20.92
CA SER A 3 -20.41 -2.36 20.03
C SER A 3 -19.18 -2.64 19.15
N LYS A 4 -19.38 -2.89 17.86
CA LYS A 4 -18.25 -3.00 16.92
C LYS A 4 -17.48 -1.69 16.96
N LYS A 5 -16.17 -1.76 17.22
CA LYS A 5 -15.26 -0.62 17.21
C LYS A 5 -15.27 0.05 15.84
N GLY A 6 -15.36 1.37 15.77
CA GLY A 6 -15.29 2.10 14.50
C GLY A 6 -14.03 1.77 13.71
N ILE A 7 -14.17 1.53 12.43
CA ILE A 7 -13.05 1.22 11.51
C ILE A 7 -12.42 2.53 11.05
N LYS A 8 -11.10 2.57 11.02
CA LYS A 8 -10.29 3.74 10.67
C LYS A 8 -9.55 3.46 9.37
N ILE A 9 -9.91 4.16 8.31
CA ILE A 9 -9.21 4.07 7.02
C ILE A 9 -8.83 5.48 6.59
N LYS A 10 -7.52 5.70 6.42
CA LYS A 10 -6.98 6.98 5.97
C LYS A 10 -7.08 7.07 4.45
N GLN A 11 -7.45 8.25 3.93
CA GLN A 11 -7.39 8.56 2.51
C GLN A 11 -5.94 8.63 2.00
N PHE A 12 -5.73 8.37 0.72
CA PHE A 12 -4.42 8.50 0.09
C PHE A 12 -4.23 9.88 -0.52
N ASP A 13 -5.30 10.44 -1.09
CA ASP A 13 -5.31 11.75 -1.72
C ASP A 13 -6.47 12.59 -1.16
N ILE A 14 -6.39 13.92 -1.33
CA ILE A 14 -7.40 14.87 -0.85
C ILE A 14 -8.78 14.61 -1.47
N THR A 15 -8.84 14.03 -2.66
CA THR A 15 -10.06 13.68 -3.38
C THR A 15 -10.70 12.36 -2.94
N ASP A 16 -10.02 11.58 -2.08
CA ASP A 16 -10.41 10.22 -1.69
C ASP A 16 -11.33 10.14 -0.48
N CYS A 17 -11.70 11.27 0.12
CA CYS A 17 -12.45 11.27 1.39
C CYS A 17 -13.73 10.42 1.33
N GLY A 18 -14.55 10.56 0.28
CA GLY A 18 -15.76 9.76 0.09
C GLY A 18 -15.47 8.27 -0.09
N ALA A 19 -14.47 7.93 -0.92
CA ALA A 19 -14.08 6.54 -1.15
C ALA A 19 -13.50 5.87 0.11
N ALA A 20 -12.73 6.60 0.93
CA ALA A 20 -12.19 6.11 2.19
C ALA A 20 -13.30 5.93 3.25
N CYS A 21 -14.30 6.81 3.28
CA CYS A 21 -15.49 6.67 4.11
C CYS A 21 -16.27 5.41 3.73
N LEU A 22 -16.53 5.19 2.45
CA LEU A 22 -17.23 3.98 1.99
C LEU A 22 -16.43 2.70 2.29
N ALA A 23 -15.09 2.74 2.10
CA ALA A 23 -14.22 1.62 2.49
C ALA A 23 -14.32 1.29 3.98
N SER A 24 -14.43 2.33 4.85
CA SER A 24 -14.58 2.16 6.30
C SER A 24 -15.92 1.54 6.67
N VAL A 25 -17.00 1.94 5.99
CA VAL A 25 -18.34 1.36 6.17
C VAL A 25 -18.37 -0.09 5.67
N CYS A 26 -17.82 -0.38 4.50
CA CYS A 26 -17.69 -1.76 3.99
C CYS A 26 -16.92 -2.66 4.97
N ALA A 27 -15.80 -2.16 5.50
CA ALA A 27 -15.00 -2.90 6.47
C ALA A 27 -15.73 -3.12 7.81
N TYR A 28 -16.58 -2.18 8.23
CA TYR A 28 -17.44 -2.34 9.41
C TYR A 28 -18.43 -3.49 9.23
N TYR A 29 -18.96 -3.68 8.03
CA TYR A 29 -19.83 -4.81 7.68
C TYR A 29 -19.07 -6.08 7.30
N GLY A 30 -17.72 -6.07 7.29
CA GLY A 30 -16.89 -7.26 7.08
C GLY A 30 -16.32 -7.42 5.67
N LEU A 31 -16.43 -6.42 4.80
CA LEU A 31 -15.82 -6.40 3.47
C LEU A 31 -14.61 -5.48 3.45
N GLN A 32 -13.40 -6.03 3.34
CA GLN A 32 -12.20 -5.25 3.09
C GLN A 32 -12.00 -5.05 1.59
N PHE A 33 -12.23 -3.83 1.12
CA PHE A 33 -12.16 -3.48 -0.29
C PHE A 33 -11.14 -2.35 -0.56
N PRO A 34 -10.34 -2.39 -1.64
CA PRO A 34 -9.34 -1.36 -1.93
C PRO A 34 -9.98 -0.01 -2.27
N ILE A 35 -9.49 1.09 -1.66
CA ILE A 35 -9.98 2.47 -1.93
C ILE A 35 -9.90 2.78 -3.43
N ALA A 36 -8.80 2.41 -4.10
CA ALA A 36 -8.61 2.67 -5.54
C ALA A 36 -9.73 2.09 -6.43
N ARG A 37 -10.30 0.94 -6.07
CA ARG A 37 -11.45 0.38 -6.78
C ARG A 37 -12.76 1.11 -6.44
N ILE A 38 -12.91 1.55 -5.19
CA ILE A 38 -14.07 2.37 -4.80
C ILE A 38 -14.07 3.68 -5.56
N ARG A 39 -12.91 4.34 -5.73
CA ARG A 39 -12.76 5.53 -6.59
C ARG A 39 -13.31 5.31 -7.99
N GLN A 40 -12.94 4.19 -8.62
CA GLN A 40 -13.44 3.84 -9.96
C GLN A 40 -14.95 3.65 -9.99
N TYR A 41 -15.53 3.00 -8.98
CA TYR A 41 -16.98 2.78 -8.89
C TYR A 41 -17.73 4.07 -8.58
N ALA A 42 -17.14 4.97 -7.83
CA ALA A 42 -17.71 6.27 -7.43
C ALA A 42 -17.45 7.39 -8.45
N PHE A 43 -16.75 7.09 -9.55
CA PHE A 43 -16.36 8.09 -10.55
C PHE A 43 -15.69 9.33 -9.91
N THR A 44 -14.84 9.09 -8.89
CA THR A 44 -14.08 10.15 -8.21
C THR A 44 -13.17 10.86 -9.21
N ASP A 45 -13.33 12.16 -9.33
CA ASP A 45 -12.55 13.03 -10.21
C ASP A 45 -11.61 13.97 -9.42
N GLN A 46 -11.04 14.97 -10.08
CA GLN A 46 -10.15 15.96 -9.46
C GLN A 46 -10.88 16.86 -8.43
N LYS A 47 -12.21 16.93 -8.47
CA LYS A 47 -13.03 17.66 -7.52
C LYS A 47 -13.45 16.82 -6.31
N GLY A 48 -13.15 15.53 -6.36
CA GLY A 48 -13.50 14.57 -5.31
C GLY A 48 -14.65 13.61 -5.70
N THR A 49 -15.22 12.94 -4.71
CA THR A 49 -16.35 12.04 -4.89
C THR A 49 -17.64 12.80 -4.62
N ASN A 50 -18.58 12.78 -5.56
CA ASN A 50 -19.93 13.30 -5.33
C ASN A 50 -20.83 12.27 -4.65
N ILE A 51 -21.96 12.72 -4.09
CA ILE A 51 -22.91 11.85 -3.35
C ILE A 51 -23.51 10.77 -4.25
N LEU A 52 -23.85 11.08 -5.50
CA LEU A 52 -24.41 10.13 -6.44
C LEU A 52 -23.42 9.01 -6.76
N GLY A 53 -22.17 9.36 -7.07
CA GLY A 53 -21.11 8.38 -7.29
C GLY A 53 -20.85 7.51 -6.06
N LEU A 54 -20.95 8.08 -4.85
CA LEU A 54 -20.82 7.32 -3.62
C LEU A 54 -21.96 6.29 -3.45
N ILE A 55 -23.19 6.67 -3.79
CA ILE A 55 -24.37 5.78 -3.80
C ILE A 55 -24.19 4.66 -4.83
N GLU A 56 -23.79 5.00 -6.06
CA GLU A 56 -23.56 4.01 -7.11
C GLU A 56 -22.46 3.01 -6.75
N ALA A 57 -21.36 3.49 -6.15
CA ALA A 57 -20.30 2.63 -5.67
C ALA A 57 -20.76 1.71 -4.56
N ALA A 58 -21.55 2.21 -3.61
CA ALA A 58 -22.11 1.42 -2.53
C ALA A 58 -23.04 0.32 -3.05
N ASN A 59 -23.94 0.64 -3.99
CA ASN A 59 -24.84 -0.32 -4.61
C ASN A 59 -24.09 -1.43 -5.37
N LYS A 60 -23.03 -1.08 -6.11
CA LYS A 60 -22.12 -2.06 -6.76
C LYS A 60 -21.45 -3.01 -5.77
N LEU A 61 -21.26 -2.58 -4.53
CA LEU A 61 -20.69 -3.39 -3.46
C LEU A 61 -21.72 -4.20 -2.67
N GLY A 62 -23.03 -4.11 -3.05
CA GLY A 62 -24.12 -4.82 -2.39
C GLY A 62 -24.64 -4.12 -1.13
N LEU A 63 -24.37 -2.82 -0.98
CA LEU A 63 -24.98 -2.00 0.06
C LEU A 63 -26.16 -1.22 -0.54
N SER A 64 -27.32 -1.24 0.10
CA SER A 64 -28.38 -0.29 -0.19
C SER A 64 -27.96 1.09 0.29
N ALA A 65 -27.87 2.06 -0.60
CA ALA A 65 -27.38 3.40 -0.30
C ALA A 65 -28.42 4.47 -0.67
N LYS A 66 -28.67 5.41 0.25
CA LYS A 66 -29.60 6.51 0.03
C LYS A 66 -29.04 7.85 0.56
N GLY A 67 -28.95 8.84 -0.33
CA GLY A 67 -28.64 10.21 0.05
C GLY A 67 -29.88 10.92 0.59
N VAL A 68 -29.76 11.52 1.76
CA VAL A 68 -30.85 12.25 2.41
C VAL A 68 -30.36 13.60 2.95
N ARG A 69 -31.24 14.57 2.93
CA ARG A 69 -31.05 15.83 3.65
C ARG A 69 -31.90 15.80 4.91
N ALA A 70 -31.31 16.05 6.06
CA ALA A 70 -31.94 15.86 7.34
C ALA A 70 -31.65 17.02 8.29
N LYS A 71 -32.50 17.19 9.31
CA LYS A 71 -32.23 18.06 10.45
C LYS A 71 -31.36 17.31 11.47
N PHE A 72 -30.75 18.05 12.40
CA PHE A 72 -29.80 17.49 13.37
C PHE A 72 -30.40 16.35 14.21
N GLU A 73 -31.67 16.45 14.57
CA GLU A 73 -32.39 15.43 15.37
C GLU A 73 -32.41 14.06 14.69
N ALA A 74 -32.38 14.01 13.37
CA ALA A 74 -32.36 12.76 12.62
C ALA A 74 -31.09 11.95 12.90
N LEU A 75 -29.98 12.60 13.30
CA LEU A 75 -28.73 11.90 13.67
C LEU A 75 -28.92 10.95 14.87
N TYR A 76 -29.93 11.14 15.70
CA TYR A 76 -30.21 10.22 16.81
C TYR A 76 -30.94 8.94 16.39
N ILE A 77 -31.61 8.96 15.24
CA ILE A 77 -32.53 7.90 14.79
C ILE A 77 -31.92 7.07 13.64
N VAL A 78 -31.13 7.70 12.74
CA VAL A 78 -30.58 7.02 11.57
C VAL A 78 -29.64 5.88 11.96
N PRO A 79 -29.63 4.77 11.17
CA PRO A 79 -28.70 3.65 11.42
C PRO A 79 -27.24 4.09 11.30
N LYS A 80 -26.36 3.41 12.04
CA LYS A 80 -24.90 3.64 12.01
C LYS A 80 -24.19 2.36 11.58
N PRO A 81 -23.06 2.51 10.87
CA PRO A 81 -22.36 3.74 10.47
C PRO A 81 -23.08 4.50 9.35
N VAL A 82 -22.97 5.83 9.34
CA VAL A 82 -23.53 6.71 8.33
C VAL A 82 -22.47 7.69 7.83
N ILE A 83 -22.42 7.97 6.54
CA ILE A 83 -21.50 8.97 5.97
C ILE A 83 -22.20 10.34 6.01
N ALA A 84 -21.49 11.33 6.56
CA ALA A 84 -21.95 12.70 6.62
C ALA A 84 -21.07 13.62 5.76
N HIS A 85 -21.70 14.56 5.07
CA HIS A 85 -21.01 15.61 4.36
C HIS A 85 -20.81 16.81 5.28
N VAL A 86 -19.56 17.26 5.40
CA VAL A 86 -19.18 18.38 6.28
C VAL A 86 -18.36 19.42 5.51
N ILE A 87 -18.30 20.64 6.03
CA ILE A 87 -17.41 21.70 5.55
C ILE A 87 -16.35 21.93 6.62
N VAL A 88 -15.09 21.73 6.27
CA VAL A 88 -13.94 21.93 7.15
C VAL A 88 -13.23 23.22 6.74
N HIS A 89 -12.78 24.00 7.72
CA HIS A 89 -12.12 25.32 7.49
C HIS A 89 -12.90 26.24 6.56
N GLU A 90 -14.25 26.26 6.71
CA GLU A 90 -15.19 27.16 5.99
C GLU A 90 -15.24 27.00 4.47
N GLN A 91 -14.37 26.21 3.84
CA GLN A 91 -14.29 26.11 2.37
C GLN A 91 -14.14 24.67 1.84
N LEU A 92 -13.56 23.75 2.62
CA LEU A 92 -13.26 22.41 2.14
C LEU A 92 -14.46 21.48 2.36
N GLN A 93 -15.08 21.06 1.27
CA GLN A 93 -16.10 20.00 1.29
C GLN A 93 -15.43 18.65 1.61
N HIS A 94 -15.96 17.95 2.61
CA HIS A 94 -15.36 16.71 3.11
C HIS A 94 -16.42 15.70 3.53
N PHE A 95 -16.05 14.41 3.54
CA PHE A 95 -16.89 13.33 4.03
C PHE A 95 -16.27 12.73 5.28
N VAL A 96 -17.12 12.40 6.25
CA VAL A 96 -16.74 11.73 7.49
C VAL A 96 -17.71 10.56 7.78
N VAL A 97 -17.29 9.58 8.59
CA VAL A 97 -18.16 8.45 8.99
C VAL A 97 -18.56 8.61 10.45
N ILE A 98 -19.85 8.78 10.70
CA ILE A 98 -20.40 8.82 12.07
C ILE A 98 -20.66 7.38 12.53
N TYR A 99 -20.02 6.99 13.63
CA TYR A 99 -20.20 5.68 14.25
C TYR A 99 -21.09 5.72 15.48
N LYS A 100 -21.12 6.85 16.19
CA LYS A 100 -21.92 6.98 17.42
C LYS A 100 -22.41 8.42 17.60
N VAL A 101 -23.67 8.53 18.04
CA VAL A 101 -24.27 9.80 18.48
C VAL A 101 -24.88 9.53 19.85
N GLU A 102 -24.45 10.26 20.87
CA GLU A 102 -24.90 10.08 22.25
C GLU A 102 -25.70 11.27 22.73
N LYS A 103 -27.01 11.12 22.81
CA LYS A 103 -27.93 12.21 23.19
C LYS A 103 -27.72 12.71 24.62
N LYS A 104 -27.50 11.77 25.58
CA LYS A 104 -27.37 12.12 27.01
C LYS A 104 -26.07 12.85 27.34
N LYS A 105 -24.98 12.57 26.59
CA LYS A 105 -23.65 13.14 26.81
C LYS A 105 -23.30 14.19 25.77
N GLU A 106 -24.22 14.53 24.88
CA GLU A 106 -24.13 15.56 23.86
C GLU A 106 -22.84 15.52 23.02
N TYR A 107 -22.42 14.30 22.59
CA TYR A 107 -21.27 14.13 21.73
C TYR A 107 -21.53 13.22 20.53
N ILE A 108 -20.73 13.44 19.48
CA ILE A 108 -20.69 12.63 18.26
C ILE A 108 -19.29 12.06 18.13
N GLU A 109 -19.20 10.75 17.83
CA GLU A 109 -17.96 10.07 17.46
C GLU A 109 -17.98 9.81 15.95
N TYR A 110 -17.03 10.41 15.25
CA TYR A 110 -16.86 10.20 13.82
C TYR A 110 -15.41 9.87 13.46
N MET A 111 -15.22 9.23 12.33
CA MET A 111 -13.91 8.97 11.71
C MET A 111 -13.68 10.01 10.61
N ASP A 112 -12.55 10.70 10.68
CA ASP A 112 -12.08 11.58 9.63
C ASP A 112 -11.08 10.81 8.74
N PRO A 113 -11.35 10.63 7.44
CA PRO A 113 -10.41 9.97 6.54
C PRO A 113 -9.16 10.80 6.27
N GLY A 114 -9.16 12.09 6.48
CA GLY A 114 -8.01 12.97 6.28
C GLY A 114 -6.82 12.59 7.15
N ASP A 115 -7.06 12.35 8.43
CA ASP A 115 -6.03 11.88 9.38
C ASP A 115 -6.14 10.40 9.72
N GLY A 116 -7.26 9.76 9.38
CA GLY A 116 -7.55 8.35 9.68
C GLY A 116 -7.81 8.09 11.17
N ARG A 117 -8.31 9.07 11.91
CA ARG A 117 -8.55 8.98 13.36
C ARG A 117 -10.03 9.10 13.71
N MET A 118 -10.34 8.67 14.91
CA MET A 118 -11.66 8.91 15.52
C MET A 118 -11.62 10.22 16.29
N HIS A 119 -12.61 11.05 16.01
CA HIS A 119 -12.83 12.33 16.68
C HIS A 119 -14.10 12.26 17.53
N ARG A 120 -14.06 12.95 18.65
CA ARG A 120 -15.21 13.15 19.50
C ARG A 120 -15.40 14.65 19.68
N VAL A 121 -16.54 15.15 19.25
CA VAL A 121 -16.91 16.56 19.34
C VAL A 121 -18.27 16.72 19.97
N THR A 122 -18.57 17.91 20.45
CA THR A 122 -19.91 18.23 20.94
C THR A 122 -20.94 18.30 19.81
N ASN A 123 -22.21 18.11 20.12
CA ASN A 123 -23.28 18.21 19.13
C ASN A 123 -23.26 19.58 18.42
N GLN A 124 -23.03 20.67 19.17
CA GLN A 124 -22.98 22.03 18.64
C GLN A 124 -21.79 22.25 17.68
N GLU A 125 -20.63 21.71 17.99
CA GLU A 125 -19.46 21.79 17.12
C GLU A 125 -19.69 21.02 15.82
N PHE A 126 -20.29 19.81 15.90
CA PHE A 126 -20.60 19.03 14.72
C PHE A 126 -21.65 19.70 13.83
N GLU A 127 -22.69 20.27 14.44
CA GLU A 127 -23.76 20.97 13.71
C GLU A 127 -23.23 22.13 12.89
N LYS A 128 -22.23 22.89 13.37
CA LYS A 128 -21.61 24.00 12.66
C LYS A 128 -20.89 23.57 11.37
N MET A 129 -20.30 22.38 11.35
CA MET A 129 -19.58 21.89 10.18
C MET A 129 -20.43 21.00 9.26
N TRP A 130 -21.56 20.47 9.76
CA TRP A 130 -22.41 19.56 9.00
C TRP A 130 -23.32 20.30 8.03
N THR A 131 -23.41 19.82 6.78
CA THR A 131 -24.26 20.46 5.73
C THR A 131 -25.71 20.00 5.73
N GLY A 132 -26.09 19.13 6.66
CA GLY A 132 -27.40 18.49 6.69
C GLY A 132 -27.53 17.28 5.76
N VAL A 133 -26.46 16.86 5.07
CA VAL A 133 -26.48 15.77 4.11
C VAL A 133 -25.87 14.51 4.70
N LEU A 134 -26.58 13.38 4.52
CA LEU A 134 -26.15 12.04 4.95
C LEU A 134 -26.28 11.06 3.79
N VAL A 135 -25.40 10.06 3.79
CA VAL A 135 -25.54 8.84 2.97
C VAL A 135 -25.76 7.67 3.93
N LEU A 136 -27.00 7.18 3.93
CA LEU A 136 -27.41 5.99 4.69
C LEU A 136 -26.94 4.76 3.93
N LEU A 137 -26.43 3.77 4.65
CA LEU A 137 -25.81 2.58 4.08
C LEU A 137 -26.22 1.36 4.91
N GLU A 138 -26.86 0.40 4.27
CA GLU A 138 -27.26 -0.87 4.87
C GLU A 138 -26.87 -2.04 3.98
N PRO A 139 -26.37 -3.16 4.51
CA PRO A 139 -26.04 -4.32 3.69
C PRO A 139 -27.32 -4.98 3.14
N GLU A 140 -27.32 -5.26 1.84
CA GLU A 140 -28.35 -6.07 1.19
C GLU A 140 -28.03 -7.57 1.32
N GLU A 141 -28.98 -8.44 0.94
CA GLU A 141 -28.77 -9.89 0.91
C GLU A 141 -27.62 -10.30 -0.03
N THR A 142 -27.33 -9.47 -1.04
CA THR A 142 -26.25 -9.65 -2.01
C THR A 142 -24.88 -9.26 -1.49
N PHE A 143 -24.79 -8.64 -0.30
CA PHE A 143 -23.54 -8.16 0.27
C PHE A 143 -22.60 -9.30 0.67
N LYS A 144 -21.44 -9.37 0.04
CA LYS A 144 -20.44 -10.41 0.30
C LYS A 144 -19.36 -9.91 1.24
N THR A 145 -19.24 -10.57 2.39
CA THR A 145 -18.12 -10.35 3.31
C THR A 145 -16.84 -11.00 2.79
N GLY A 146 -15.69 -10.45 3.11
CA GLY A 146 -14.39 -11.03 2.72
C GLY A 146 -13.28 -10.00 2.61
N ASN A 147 -12.06 -10.49 2.34
CA ASN A 147 -10.91 -9.63 2.13
C ASN A 147 -10.53 -9.64 0.63
N MET A 148 -10.88 -8.56 -0.06
CA MET A 148 -10.53 -8.33 -1.47
C MET A 148 -9.29 -7.45 -1.65
N LYS A 149 -8.62 -7.08 -0.54
CA LYS A 149 -7.30 -6.45 -0.60
C LYS A 149 -6.31 -7.50 -1.07
N THR A 150 -5.88 -7.43 -2.32
CA THR A 150 -4.80 -8.30 -2.82
C THR A 150 -3.52 -7.98 -2.04
N GLY A 151 -3.05 -8.95 -1.26
CA GLY A 151 -1.82 -8.80 -0.48
C GLY A 151 -0.66 -8.46 -1.41
N MET A 152 0.03 -7.36 -1.15
CA MET A 152 1.19 -6.88 -1.93
C MET A 152 2.28 -7.97 -1.99
N THR A 153 2.47 -8.72 -0.91
CA THR A 153 3.40 -9.86 -0.83
C THR A 153 3.11 -10.93 -1.88
N LYS A 154 1.83 -11.29 -2.08
CA LYS A 154 1.46 -12.33 -3.05
C LYS A 154 1.72 -11.90 -4.49
N LYS A 155 1.50 -10.62 -4.81
CA LYS A 155 1.86 -10.04 -6.12
C LYS A 155 3.36 -9.99 -6.30
N PHE A 156 4.11 -9.56 -5.28
CA PHE A 156 5.57 -9.52 -5.31
C PHE A 156 6.16 -10.91 -5.58
N PHE A 157 5.75 -11.94 -4.84
CA PHE A 157 6.21 -13.30 -5.09
C PHE A 157 5.79 -13.85 -6.46
N SER A 158 4.65 -13.44 -7.00
CA SER A 158 4.24 -13.85 -8.36
C SER A 158 5.12 -13.24 -9.45
N LEU A 159 5.67 -12.05 -9.25
CA LEU A 159 6.64 -11.41 -10.15
C LEU A 159 8.01 -12.10 -10.10
N LEU A 160 8.41 -12.60 -8.93
CA LEU A 160 9.68 -13.30 -8.73
C LEU A 160 9.64 -14.77 -9.19
N ALA A 161 8.48 -15.38 -9.21
CA ALA A 161 8.31 -16.81 -9.55
C ALA A 161 8.93 -17.23 -10.90
N PRO A 162 8.84 -16.44 -12.00
CA PRO A 162 9.49 -16.78 -13.26
C PRO A 162 11.02 -16.78 -13.19
N HIS A 163 11.61 -16.05 -12.24
CA HIS A 163 13.05 -15.84 -12.08
C HIS A 163 13.68 -16.67 -10.95
N LYS A 164 12.94 -17.62 -10.36
CA LYS A 164 13.38 -18.43 -9.21
C LYS A 164 14.73 -19.13 -9.42
N SER A 165 14.99 -19.63 -10.65
CA SER A 165 16.27 -20.31 -10.97
C SER A 165 17.46 -19.35 -10.87
N VAL A 166 17.31 -18.12 -11.38
CA VAL A 166 18.37 -17.11 -11.33
C VAL A 166 18.58 -16.61 -9.90
N MET A 167 17.51 -16.45 -9.14
CA MET A 167 17.60 -16.09 -7.71
C MET A 167 18.33 -17.18 -6.91
N LEU A 168 18.03 -18.45 -7.16
CA LEU A 168 18.72 -19.57 -6.50
C LEU A 168 20.22 -19.57 -6.83
N GLN A 169 20.58 -19.36 -8.11
CA GLN A 169 21.98 -19.23 -8.54
C GLN A 169 22.67 -18.04 -7.86
N ALA A 170 22.00 -16.90 -7.73
CA ALA A 170 22.55 -15.72 -7.04
C ALA A 170 22.78 -15.97 -5.54
N VAL A 171 21.85 -16.64 -4.86
CA VAL A 171 22.01 -17.03 -3.45
C VAL A 171 23.15 -18.01 -3.28
N PHE A 172 23.23 -19.04 -4.13
CA PHE A 172 24.32 -20.00 -4.09
C PHE A 172 25.69 -19.37 -4.36
N GLY A 173 25.78 -18.49 -5.36
CA GLY A 173 26.98 -17.71 -5.65
C GLY A 173 27.38 -16.77 -4.48
N ALA A 174 26.39 -16.19 -3.77
CA ALA A 174 26.64 -15.38 -2.60
C ALA A 174 27.21 -16.22 -1.43
N LEU A 175 26.70 -17.42 -1.21
CA LEU A 175 27.20 -18.35 -0.22
C LEU A 175 28.67 -18.74 -0.49
N ILE A 176 28.96 -19.15 -1.72
CA ILE A 176 30.34 -19.49 -2.10
C ILE A 176 31.27 -18.27 -1.94
N TYR A 177 30.83 -17.09 -2.39
CA TYR A 177 31.60 -15.84 -2.24
C TYR A 177 31.90 -15.53 -0.76
N SER A 178 30.92 -15.75 0.13
CA SER A 178 31.12 -15.55 1.57
C SER A 178 32.10 -16.53 2.18
N ILE A 179 32.01 -17.81 1.81
CA ILE A 179 32.95 -18.86 2.27
C ILE A 179 34.37 -18.54 1.79
N LEU A 180 34.53 -18.15 0.52
CA LEU A 180 35.84 -17.73 0.00
C LEU A 180 36.34 -16.45 0.69
N GLY A 181 35.44 -15.58 1.17
CA GLY A 181 35.79 -14.41 1.98
C GLY A 181 36.47 -14.75 3.31
N LEU A 182 36.02 -15.83 3.96
CA LEU A 182 36.63 -16.29 5.21
C LEU A 182 38.06 -16.78 5.02
N SER A 183 38.41 -17.27 3.82
CA SER A 183 39.78 -17.74 3.49
C SER A 183 40.80 -16.64 3.67
N THR A 184 40.45 -15.37 3.46
CA THR A 184 41.34 -14.22 3.65
C THR A 184 41.74 -14.06 5.12
N SER A 185 40.78 -14.21 6.04
CA SER A 185 41.06 -14.11 7.48
C SER A 185 41.92 -15.27 7.97
N ILE A 186 41.67 -16.48 7.45
CA ILE A 186 42.51 -17.67 7.77
C ILE A 186 43.92 -17.48 7.25
N TYR A 187 44.07 -16.95 6.03
CA TYR A 187 45.36 -16.67 5.43
C TYR A 187 46.19 -15.68 6.27
N VAL A 188 45.58 -14.55 6.67
CA VAL A 188 46.22 -13.55 7.52
C VAL A 188 46.68 -14.17 8.86
N GLY A 189 45.82 -14.96 9.50
CA GLY A 189 46.16 -15.68 10.72
C GLY A 189 47.35 -16.63 10.51
N LYS A 190 47.32 -17.42 9.45
CA LYS A 190 48.43 -18.36 9.13
C LYS A 190 49.76 -17.66 8.83
N ILE A 191 49.74 -16.58 8.06
CA ILE A 191 50.98 -15.77 7.84
C ILE A 191 51.49 -15.21 9.16
N THR A 192 50.64 -14.67 10.01
CA THR A 192 51.07 -14.13 11.30
C THR A 192 51.72 -15.21 12.15
N ASP A 193 51.13 -16.37 12.27
CA ASP A 193 51.63 -17.45 13.12
C ASP A 193 52.92 -18.08 12.57
N TYR A 194 52.94 -18.50 11.30
CA TYR A 194 54.02 -19.30 10.76
C TYR A 194 55.17 -18.49 10.12
N VAL A 195 54.88 -17.31 9.58
CA VAL A 195 55.89 -16.48 8.92
C VAL A 195 56.51 -15.48 9.89
N LEU A 196 55.73 -14.77 10.67
CA LEU A 196 56.22 -13.76 11.58
C LEU A 196 56.77 -14.35 12.88
N VAL A 197 56.15 -15.41 13.41
CA VAL A 197 56.56 -16.04 14.66
C VAL A 197 57.61 -17.14 14.39
N ASP A 198 57.35 -18.10 13.50
CA ASP A 198 58.22 -19.27 13.27
C ASP A 198 59.32 -19.02 12.23
N LYS A 199 59.35 -17.87 11.51
CA LYS A 199 60.31 -17.51 10.46
C LYS A 199 60.48 -18.52 9.35
N ASN A 200 59.45 -19.32 9.02
CA ASN A 200 59.52 -20.37 8.04
C ASN A 200 59.09 -19.86 6.64
N ILE A 201 60.07 -19.42 5.84
CA ILE A 201 59.84 -18.78 4.52
C ILE A 201 59.31 -19.76 3.46
N ILE A 202 59.63 -21.04 3.54
CA ILE A 202 59.21 -22.02 2.55
C ILE A 202 57.69 -22.25 2.62
N TYR A 203 57.10 -22.19 3.79
CA TYR A 203 55.66 -22.28 3.98
C TYR A 203 54.92 -21.02 3.39
N SER A 204 55.55 -19.86 3.46
CA SER A 204 55.00 -18.61 2.94
C SER A 204 54.69 -18.71 1.44
N ILE A 205 55.64 -19.20 0.64
CA ILE A 205 55.52 -19.26 -0.84
C ILE A 205 54.35 -20.13 -1.28
N SER A 206 54.16 -21.26 -0.62
CA SER A 206 53.03 -22.20 -0.96
C SER A 206 51.67 -21.60 -0.61
N TRP A 207 51.56 -20.90 0.51
CA TRP A 207 50.33 -20.22 0.92
C TRP A 207 49.99 -19.02 0.04
N GLU A 208 50.99 -18.31 -0.47
CA GLU A 208 50.79 -17.18 -1.41
C GLU A 208 50.14 -17.63 -2.72
N TRP A 209 50.60 -18.75 -3.32
CA TRP A 209 49.99 -19.31 -4.53
C TRP A 209 48.56 -19.76 -4.31
N ILE A 210 48.28 -20.43 -3.19
CA ILE A 210 46.92 -20.87 -2.83
C ILE A 210 46.01 -19.64 -2.69
N MET A 211 46.51 -18.59 -2.00
CA MET A 211 45.72 -17.39 -1.80
C MET A 211 45.48 -16.63 -3.09
N LEU A 212 46.49 -16.56 -4.00
CA LEU A 212 46.32 -15.97 -5.32
C LEU A 212 45.16 -16.65 -6.11
N VAL A 213 45.13 -18.00 -6.13
CA VAL A 213 44.08 -18.77 -6.79
C VAL A 213 42.70 -18.47 -6.16
N ILE A 214 42.63 -18.42 -4.82
CA ILE A 214 41.37 -18.15 -4.10
C ILE A 214 40.89 -16.72 -4.42
N LEU A 215 41.77 -15.71 -4.48
CA LEU A 215 41.43 -14.33 -4.83
C LEU A 215 40.93 -14.23 -6.28
N LEU A 216 41.56 -14.90 -7.23
CA LEU A 216 41.12 -14.95 -8.62
C LEU A 216 39.73 -15.59 -8.74
N LEU A 217 39.50 -16.74 -8.08
CA LEU A 217 38.19 -17.37 -8.04
C LEU A 217 37.13 -16.48 -7.41
N ARG A 218 37.45 -15.84 -6.28
CA ARG A 218 36.55 -14.92 -5.60
C ARG A 218 36.16 -13.75 -6.49
N THR A 219 37.14 -13.13 -7.17
CA THR A 219 36.90 -12.02 -8.08
C THR A 219 36.02 -12.45 -9.25
N PHE A 220 36.28 -13.62 -9.83
CA PHE A 220 35.49 -14.17 -10.94
C PHE A 220 34.03 -14.45 -10.48
N ILE A 221 33.82 -15.11 -9.35
CA ILE A 221 32.50 -15.37 -8.80
C ILE A 221 31.77 -14.08 -8.46
N GLY A 222 32.48 -13.09 -7.90
CA GLY A 222 31.94 -11.77 -7.61
C GLY A 222 31.44 -11.06 -8.87
N ALA A 223 32.24 -11.05 -9.94
CA ALA A 223 31.88 -10.46 -11.21
C ALA A 223 30.66 -11.16 -11.84
N MET A 224 30.65 -12.50 -11.87
CA MET A 224 29.51 -13.27 -12.38
C MET A 224 28.22 -13.03 -11.61
N LYS A 225 28.30 -12.97 -10.27
CA LYS A 225 27.18 -12.62 -9.41
C LYS A 225 26.64 -11.22 -9.73
N SER A 226 27.51 -10.23 -9.90
CA SER A 226 27.12 -8.84 -10.21
C SER A 226 26.44 -8.75 -11.60
N ILE A 227 26.99 -9.41 -12.61
CA ILE A 227 26.40 -9.46 -13.95
C ILE A 227 25.01 -10.13 -13.91
N LEU A 228 24.89 -11.23 -13.18
CA LEU A 228 23.65 -11.97 -13.06
C LEU A 228 22.57 -11.14 -12.35
N ALA A 229 22.93 -10.46 -11.26
CA ALA A 229 22.04 -9.57 -10.53
C ALA A 229 21.57 -8.40 -11.41
N LEU A 230 22.49 -7.77 -12.13
CA LEU A 230 22.18 -6.64 -13.03
C LEU A 230 21.23 -7.06 -14.16
N LYS A 231 21.54 -8.18 -14.86
CA LYS A 231 20.67 -8.70 -15.94
C LYS A 231 19.27 -9.07 -15.42
N THR A 232 19.19 -9.61 -14.22
CA THR A 232 17.90 -9.99 -13.64
C THR A 232 17.11 -8.76 -13.22
N GLY A 233 17.75 -7.78 -12.57
CA GLY A 233 17.14 -6.47 -12.27
C GLY A 233 16.56 -5.83 -13.52
N GLN A 234 17.35 -5.65 -14.55
CA GLN A 234 16.89 -5.06 -15.82
C GLN A 234 15.70 -5.79 -16.47
N ARG A 235 15.64 -7.13 -16.37
CA ARG A 235 14.49 -7.89 -16.87
C ARG A 235 13.23 -7.68 -16.06
N ILE A 236 13.38 -7.60 -14.73
CA ILE A 236 12.25 -7.34 -13.84
C ILE A 236 11.72 -5.93 -14.07
N ASP A 237 12.60 -4.93 -14.15
CA ASP A 237 12.23 -3.54 -14.41
C ASP A 237 11.51 -3.39 -15.75
N ALA A 238 12.06 -3.99 -16.82
CA ALA A 238 11.41 -3.99 -18.12
C ALA A 238 10.03 -4.65 -18.10
N ALA A 239 9.88 -5.78 -17.40
CA ALA A 239 8.60 -6.47 -17.26
C ALA A 239 7.57 -5.65 -16.47
N LEU A 240 8.00 -4.94 -15.41
CA LEU A 240 7.16 -4.05 -14.63
C LEU A 240 6.69 -2.85 -15.46
N ILE A 241 7.61 -2.18 -16.15
CA ILE A 241 7.32 -1.03 -17.00
C ILE A 241 6.34 -1.43 -18.12
N LEU A 242 6.64 -2.49 -18.85
CA LEU A 242 5.76 -2.99 -19.92
C LEU A 242 4.39 -3.43 -19.39
N GLY A 243 4.34 -4.08 -18.23
CA GLY A 243 3.10 -4.46 -17.55
C GLY A 243 2.26 -3.24 -17.17
N TYR A 244 2.90 -2.19 -16.67
CA TYR A 244 2.26 -0.93 -16.35
C TYR A 244 1.68 -0.24 -17.60
N TYR A 245 2.49 -0.09 -18.67
CA TYR A 245 2.01 0.48 -19.93
C TYR A 245 0.86 -0.30 -20.53
N LYS A 246 0.96 -1.64 -20.55
CA LYS A 246 -0.13 -2.49 -21.03
C LYS A 246 -1.40 -2.28 -20.22
N HIS A 247 -1.27 -2.15 -18.90
CA HIS A 247 -2.41 -1.86 -18.02
C HIS A 247 -3.00 -0.46 -18.31
N LEU A 248 -2.18 0.57 -18.47
CA LEU A 248 -2.63 1.91 -18.83
C LEU A 248 -3.46 1.90 -20.13
N LEU A 249 -2.98 1.20 -21.15
CA LEU A 249 -3.67 1.12 -22.45
C LEU A 249 -5.02 0.39 -22.39
N THR A 250 -5.28 -0.39 -21.33
CA THR A 250 -6.56 -1.07 -21.12
C THR A 250 -7.55 -0.24 -20.29
N LEU A 251 -7.14 0.92 -19.78
CA LEU A 251 -8.02 1.78 -18.99
C LEU A 251 -8.96 2.60 -19.90
N PRO A 252 -10.22 2.83 -19.48
CA PRO A 252 -11.16 3.63 -20.24
C PRO A 252 -10.73 5.10 -20.31
N GLN A 253 -11.17 5.80 -21.37
CA GLN A 253 -10.88 7.22 -21.60
C GLN A 253 -11.16 8.09 -20.37
N GLN A 254 -12.26 7.81 -19.67
CA GLN A 254 -12.68 8.53 -18.45
C GLN A 254 -11.61 8.55 -17.34
N PHE A 255 -10.75 7.52 -17.29
CA PHE A 255 -9.63 7.50 -16.35
C PHE A 255 -8.61 8.61 -16.64
N PHE A 256 -8.31 8.83 -17.92
CA PHE A 256 -7.35 9.86 -18.34
C PHE A 256 -7.92 11.28 -18.19
N ASP A 257 -9.23 11.44 -18.33
CA ASP A 257 -9.91 12.73 -18.12
C ASP A 257 -9.92 13.13 -16.62
N THR A 258 -9.81 12.16 -15.72
CA THR A 258 -9.86 12.39 -14.26
C THR A 258 -8.48 12.50 -13.61
N MET A 259 -7.41 12.02 -14.26
CA MET A 259 -6.04 12.06 -13.73
C MET A 259 -5.16 13.08 -14.46
N ARG A 260 -4.30 13.77 -13.72
CA ARG A 260 -3.28 14.64 -14.32
C ARG A 260 -2.19 13.78 -14.96
N VAL A 261 -1.78 14.12 -16.18
CA VAL A 261 -0.70 13.42 -16.89
C VAL A 261 0.58 13.36 -16.05
N GLY A 262 0.90 14.43 -15.31
CA GLY A 262 2.06 14.48 -14.40
C GLY A 262 1.99 13.43 -13.27
N GLU A 263 0.80 13.11 -12.77
CA GLU A 263 0.62 12.09 -11.72
C GLU A 263 0.88 10.67 -12.30
N ILE A 264 0.43 10.42 -13.52
CA ILE A 264 0.70 9.16 -14.23
C ILE A 264 2.21 8.99 -14.46
N ILE A 265 2.88 10.05 -14.92
CA ILE A 265 4.34 10.04 -15.16
C ILE A 265 5.11 9.87 -13.85
N SER A 266 4.71 10.58 -12.78
CA SER A 266 5.34 10.43 -11.46
C SER A 266 5.26 8.98 -10.95
N ARG A 267 4.11 8.33 -11.08
CA ARG A 267 3.96 6.91 -10.67
C ARG A 267 4.79 5.94 -11.52
N VAL A 268 5.02 6.26 -12.80
CA VAL A 268 5.95 5.49 -13.63
C VAL A 268 7.38 5.67 -13.13
N ASN A 269 7.79 6.91 -12.86
CA ASN A 269 9.13 7.22 -12.36
C ASN A 269 9.35 6.62 -10.97
N ASP A 270 8.37 6.73 -10.07
CA ASP A 270 8.43 6.10 -8.73
C ASP A 270 8.60 4.57 -8.81
N ALA A 271 7.98 3.94 -9.80
CA ALA A 271 8.15 2.50 -10.04
C ALA A 271 9.53 2.14 -10.62
N VAL A 272 10.23 3.10 -11.22
CA VAL A 272 11.59 2.94 -11.77
C VAL A 272 12.67 3.31 -10.74
N GLU A 273 12.44 4.37 -9.95
CA GLU A 273 13.43 4.88 -8.99
C GLU A 273 13.37 4.18 -7.62
N ASN A 274 12.23 3.60 -7.25
CA ASN A 274 12.03 2.87 -5.99
C ASN A 274 11.44 1.48 -6.26
N PRO A 275 12.25 0.54 -6.77
CA PRO A 275 11.84 -0.85 -7.01
C PRO A 275 11.57 -1.64 -5.73
#